data_27c4df62a26684a72355b1ae94ecd94e
#
_entry.id   27c4df62a26684a72355b1ae94ecd94e
#
_cell.length_a   1.000
_cell.length_b   1.000
_cell.length_c   1.000
_cell.angle_alpha   90.00
_cell.angle_beta   90.00
_cell.angle_gamma   90.00
#
_symmetry.space_group_name_H-M   'P 1'
#
loop_
_entity.id
_entity.type
_entity.pdbx_description
1 polymer ?
#
loop_
_entity_poly.entity_id
_entity_poly.type
_entity_poly.pdbx_seq_one_letter_code
_entity_poly.pdbx_strand_id
1 'polypeptide(L)'
;MYAAQFALPVRLIMRTGEPVTEIYSAEEALDLLMAWPTQEGPIFNRALESCLAASAEPMLAEDARRYFVAFANASGLMARDVPLDSLYENGELKPLYR
;
A
#
# COMPACT_ATOMS: atom_id res chain seq x y z
N MET A 1 1.47 -23.33 -7.86
CA MET A 1 1.58 -22.53 -6.65
C MET A 1 0.92 -21.17 -6.81
N TYR A 2 0.20 -20.73 -5.84
CA TYR A 2 -0.54 -19.48 -5.93
C TYR A 2 0.09 -18.43 -5.05
N ALA A 3 0.28 -17.24 -5.60
CA ALA A 3 0.69 -16.08 -4.83
C ALA A 3 -0.45 -15.68 -3.90
N ALA A 4 -0.11 -15.04 -2.78
CA ALA A 4 -1.12 -14.52 -1.85
C ALA A 4 -1.68 -13.22 -2.42
N GLN A 5 -2.62 -13.37 -3.33
CA GLN A 5 -3.17 -12.27 -4.12
C GLN A 5 -4.10 -11.41 -3.29
N PHE A 6 -3.95 -10.09 -3.42
CA PHE A 6 -4.88 -9.15 -2.82
C PHE A 6 -6.17 -9.12 -3.65
N ALA A 7 -7.30 -8.96 -2.98
CA ALA A 7 -8.58 -8.81 -3.69
C ALA A 7 -8.56 -7.56 -4.57
N LEU A 8 -7.96 -6.49 -4.05
CA LEU A 8 -7.75 -5.26 -4.80
C LEU A 8 -6.28 -4.89 -4.69
N PRO A 9 -5.65 -4.47 -5.78
CA PRO A 9 -4.24 -4.07 -5.71
C PRO A 9 -4.07 -2.83 -4.83
N VAL A 10 -2.88 -2.71 -4.24
CA VAL A 10 -2.52 -1.52 -3.49
C VAL A 10 -1.80 -0.58 -4.45
N ARG A 11 -2.28 0.64 -4.59
CA ARG A 11 -1.76 1.58 -5.56
C ARG A 11 -0.87 2.59 -4.86
N LEU A 12 0.36 2.70 -5.35
CA LEU A 12 1.40 3.50 -4.71
C LEU A 12 1.96 4.52 -5.68
N ILE A 13 2.37 5.65 -5.14
CA ILE A 13 3.19 6.61 -5.87
C ILE A 13 4.54 6.63 -5.17
N MET A 14 5.52 6.02 -5.81
CA MET A 14 6.84 5.88 -5.20
C MET A 14 7.61 7.20 -5.23
N ARG A 15 7.37 7.99 -6.27
CA ARG A 15 7.98 9.32 -6.40
C ARG A 15 6.99 10.23 -7.07
N THR A 16 7.04 11.52 -6.70
CA THR A 16 6.20 12.51 -7.33
C THR A 16 6.45 12.54 -8.82
N GLY A 17 5.36 12.47 -9.59
CA GLY A 17 5.44 12.54 -11.04
C GLY A 17 5.63 11.20 -11.73
N GLU A 18 5.84 10.12 -10.99
CA GLU A 18 5.95 8.79 -11.58
C GLU A 18 4.59 8.13 -11.70
N PRO A 19 4.45 7.17 -12.61
CA PRO A 19 3.20 6.42 -12.71
C PRO A 19 2.93 5.64 -11.42
N VAL A 20 1.65 5.34 -11.22
CA VAL A 20 1.23 4.54 -10.08
C VAL A 20 1.84 3.14 -10.18
N THR A 21 2.38 2.67 -9.08
CA THR A 21 2.86 1.29 -8.95
C THR A 21 1.75 0.50 -8.27
N GLU A 22 1.37 -0.62 -8.85
CA GLU A 22 0.32 -1.47 -8.26
C GLU A 22 0.93 -2.71 -7.67
N ILE A 23 0.55 -3.00 -6.43
CA ILE A 23 1.04 -4.17 -5.71
C ILE A 23 -0.14 -5.15 -5.62
N TYR A 24 0.03 -6.31 -6.21
CA TYR A 24 -1.07 -7.26 -6.39
C TYR A 24 -1.06 -8.41 -5.40
N SER A 25 0.04 -8.60 -4.67
CA SER A 25 0.16 -9.77 -3.81
C SER A 25 1.06 -9.47 -2.63
N ALA A 26 0.97 -10.36 -1.63
CA ALA A 26 1.85 -10.26 -0.47
C ALA A 26 3.31 -10.42 -0.88
N GLU A 27 3.58 -11.25 -1.87
CA GLU A 27 4.95 -11.45 -2.34
C GLU A 27 5.52 -10.19 -2.94
N GLU A 28 4.72 -9.46 -3.73
CA GLU A 28 5.17 -8.19 -4.29
C GLU A 28 5.36 -7.15 -3.20
N ALA A 29 4.44 -7.12 -2.23
CA ALA A 29 4.59 -6.21 -1.10
C ALA A 29 5.85 -6.52 -0.32
N LEU A 30 6.14 -7.80 -0.13
CA LEU A 30 7.32 -8.23 0.59
C LEU A 30 8.60 -7.77 -0.12
N ASP A 31 8.63 -7.89 -1.45
CA ASP A 31 9.78 -7.42 -2.22
C ASP A 31 10.03 -5.94 -1.97
N LEU A 32 8.97 -5.14 -1.95
CA LEU A 32 9.10 -3.72 -1.70
C LEU A 32 9.62 -3.47 -0.28
N LEU A 33 9.06 -4.17 0.69
CA LEU A 33 9.46 -3.99 2.09
C LEU A 33 10.92 -4.38 2.30
N MET A 34 11.36 -5.45 1.66
CA MET A 34 12.74 -5.91 1.80
C MET A 34 13.73 -4.94 1.18
N ALA A 35 13.28 -4.17 0.19
CA ALA A 35 14.12 -3.17 -0.46
C ALA A 35 13.99 -1.78 0.18
N TRP A 36 13.12 -1.63 1.18
CA TRP A 36 12.87 -0.33 1.78
C TRP A 36 14.07 0.12 2.59
N PRO A 37 14.51 1.38 2.44
CA PRO A 37 15.75 1.83 3.09
C PRO A 37 15.66 1.90 4.60
N THR A 38 14.50 2.20 5.17
CA THR A 38 14.34 2.30 6.61
C THR A 38 13.53 1.12 7.11
N GLN A 39 14.22 0.05 7.48
CA GLN A 39 13.56 -1.21 7.83
C GLN A 39 13.41 -1.35 9.35
N GLU A 40 12.70 -0.38 9.94
CA GLU A 40 12.50 -0.42 11.38
C GLU A 40 11.21 0.27 11.75
N GLY A 41 10.74 -0.01 12.95
CA GLY A 41 9.52 0.57 13.48
C GLY A 41 8.38 -0.42 13.48
N PRO A 42 7.39 -0.20 14.38
CA PRO A 42 6.31 -1.19 14.55
C PRO A 42 5.42 -1.32 13.30
N ILE A 43 5.19 -0.23 12.57
CA ILE A 43 4.34 -0.31 11.38
C ILE A 43 5.04 -1.10 10.28
N PHE A 44 6.32 -0.85 10.06
CA PHE A 44 7.10 -1.62 9.10
C PHE A 44 7.15 -3.09 9.50
N ASN A 45 7.46 -3.36 10.76
CA ASN A 45 7.59 -4.73 11.24
C ASN A 45 6.29 -5.50 11.09
N ARG A 46 5.16 -4.87 11.40
CA ARG A 46 3.87 -5.54 11.28
C ARG A 46 3.55 -5.86 9.82
N ALA A 47 3.85 -4.94 8.91
CA ALA A 47 3.63 -5.19 7.50
C ALA A 47 4.51 -6.32 7.00
N LEU A 48 5.78 -6.33 7.41
CA LEU A 48 6.72 -7.37 7.01
C LEU A 48 6.25 -8.74 7.50
N GLU A 49 5.90 -8.84 8.76
CA GLU A 49 5.44 -10.10 9.34
C GLU A 49 4.18 -10.61 8.68
N SER A 50 3.23 -9.69 8.41
CA SER A 50 1.97 -10.09 7.81
C SER A 50 2.16 -10.57 6.38
N CYS A 51 3.03 -9.93 5.62
CA CYS A 51 3.30 -10.37 4.25
C CYS A 51 4.05 -11.69 4.23
N LEU A 52 4.97 -11.90 5.17
CA LEU A 52 5.65 -13.19 5.29
C LEU A 52 4.67 -14.30 5.63
N ALA A 53 3.76 -14.04 6.56
CA ALA A 53 2.75 -15.03 6.94
C ALA A 53 1.85 -15.35 5.76
N ALA A 54 1.44 -14.34 5.00
CA ALA A 54 0.55 -14.54 3.87
C ALA A 54 1.22 -15.32 2.74
N SER A 55 2.52 -15.14 2.56
CA SER A 55 3.21 -15.88 1.50
C SER A 55 3.25 -17.37 1.83
N ALA A 56 3.18 -17.74 3.11
CA ALA A 56 3.07 -19.14 3.51
C ALA A 56 1.63 -19.60 3.55
N GLU A 57 0.70 -18.72 3.90
CA GLU A 57 -0.72 -19.03 4.01
C GLU A 57 -1.54 -18.01 3.26
N PRO A 58 -1.89 -18.28 1.99
CA PRO A 58 -2.57 -17.27 1.17
C PRO A 58 -3.89 -16.76 1.74
N MET A 59 -4.52 -17.51 2.64
CA MET A 59 -5.76 -17.05 3.27
C MET A 59 -5.52 -15.78 4.10
N LEU A 60 -4.27 -15.48 4.44
CA LEU A 60 -3.93 -14.29 5.21
C LEU A 60 -3.65 -13.08 4.32
N ALA A 61 -3.89 -13.18 3.02
CA ALA A 61 -3.55 -12.10 2.09
C ALA A 61 -4.24 -10.79 2.42
N GLU A 62 -5.51 -10.82 2.84
CA GLU A 62 -6.23 -9.60 3.14
C GLU A 62 -5.72 -8.94 4.40
N ASP A 63 -5.28 -9.71 5.38
CA ASP A 63 -4.61 -9.14 6.55
C ASP A 63 -3.31 -8.47 6.15
N ALA A 64 -2.54 -9.14 5.30
CA ALA A 64 -1.28 -8.57 4.82
C ALA A 64 -1.53 -7.27 4.07
N ARG A 65 -2.57 -7.24 3.23
CA ARG A 65 -2.91 -6.04 2.50
C ARG A 65 -3.20 -4.89 3.46
N ARG A 66 -3.96 -5.16 4.49
CA ARG A 66 -4.34 -4.13 5.45
C ARG A 66 -3.12 -3.53 6.15
N TYR A 67 -2.21 -4.39 6.59
CA TYR A 67 -1.01 -3.89 7.25
C TYR A 67 -0.05 -3.23 6.29
N PHE A 68 0.00 -3.71 5.04
CA PHE A 68 0.83 -3.07 4.04
C PHE A 68 0.28 -1.68 3.69
N VAL A 69 -1.04 -1.55 3.58
CA VAL A 69 -1.66 -0.24 3.33
C VAL A 69 -1.34 0.72 4.48
N ALA A 70 -1.37 0.24 5.72
CA ALA A 70 -1.02 1.08 6.87
C ALA A 70 0.42 1.57 6.75
N PHE A 71 1.34 0.69 6.35
CA PHE A 71 2.72 1.08 6.13
C PHE A 71 2.84 2.11 5.01
N ALA A 72 2.14 1.87 3.90
CA ALA A 72 2.20 2.78 2.76
C ALA A 72 1.63 4.16 3.11
N ASN A 73 0.55 4.20 3.88
CA ASN A 73 0.00 5.46 4.35
C ASN A 73 0.98 6.20 5.24
N ALA A 74 1.59 5.49 6.17
CA ALA A 74 2.54 6.11 7.09
C ALA A 74 3.78 6.62 6.36
N SER A 75 4.14 5.99 5.25
CA SER A 75 5.29 6.38 4.45
C SER A 75 4.95 7.37 3.34
N GLY A 76 3.67 7.74 3.22
CA GLY A 76 3.26 8.71 2.22
C GLY A 76 3.23 8.18 0.81
N LEU A 77 3.10 6.86 0.62
CA LEU A 77 3.17 6.24 -0.69
C LEU A 77 1.81 6.02 -1.36
N MET A 78 0.72 6.11 -0.61
CA MET A 78 -0.58 5.75 -1.16
C MET A 78 -1.03 6.71 -2.24
N ALA A 79 -1.37 6.15 -3.40
CA ALA A 79 -2.04 6.92 -4.44
C ALA A 79 -3.48 7.14 -4.03
N ARG A 80 -3.97 8.34 -4.24
CA ARG A 80 -5.34 8.66 -3.88
C ARG A 80 -6.22 8.50 -5.09
N ASP A 81 -7.18 7.63 -4.96
CA ASP A 81 -8.18 7.39 -5.99
C ASP A 81 -9.43 8.16 -5.60
N VAL A 82 -9.37 9.46 -5.80
CA VAL A 82 -10.44 10.36 -5.38
C VAL A 82 -11.23 10.77 -6.61
N PRO A 83 -12.56 10.58 -6.61
CA PRO A 83 -13.37 11.07 -7.73
C PRO A 83 -13.17 12.56 -7.93
N LEU A 84 -13.24 12.99 -9.18
CA LEU A 84 -12.92 14.36 -9.53
C LEU A 84 -13.76 15.36 -8.74
N ASP A 85 -15.05 15.10 -8.58
CA ASP A 85 -15.89 16.02 -7.84
C ASP A 85 -15.59 16.05 -6.36
N SER A 86 -14.91 15.05 -5.83
CA SER A 86 -14.46 15.07 -4.45
C SER A 86 -13.29 16.02 -4.23
N LEU A 87 -12.64 16.44 -5.32
CA LEU A 87 -11.53 17.37 -5.22
C LEU A 87 -12.00 18.81 -5.09
N TYR A 88 -13.30 19.04 -5.25
CA TYR A 88 -13.85 20.38 -5.22
C TYR A 88 -14.82 20.54 -4.07
N GLU A 89 -14.84 21.74 -3.53
CA GLU A 89 -15.74 22.10 -2.46
C GLU A 89 -16.27 23.48 -2.79
N ASN A 90 -17.60 23.59 -2.95
CA ASN A 90 -18.24 24.86 -3.33
C ASN A 90 -17.70 25.40 -4.63
N GLY A 91 -17.39 24.49 -5.58
CA GLY A 91 -16.90 24.90 -6.89
C GLY A 91 -15.42 25.24 -6.93
N GLU A 92 -14.73 25.10 -5.82
CA GLU A 92 -13.30 25.37 -5.75
C GLU A 92 -12.54 24.11 -5.43
N LEU A 93 -11.29 24.06 -5.89
CA LEU A 93 -10.45 22.91 -5.63
C LEU A 93 -10.22 22.75 -4.14
N LYS A 94 -10.58 21.61 -3.61
CA LYS A 94 -10.45 21.32 -2.19
C LYS A 94 -9.00 20.98 -1.87
N PRO A 95 -8.45 21.54 -0.78
CA PRO A 95 -7.10 21.15 -0.37
C PRO A 95 -7.07 19.66 -0.03
N LEU A 96 -6.08 18.97 -0.54
CA LEU A 96 -5.94 17.53 -0.31
C LEU A 96 -5.17 17.21 0.96
N TYR A 97 -4.48 18.18 1.49
CA TYR A 97 -3.72 18.02 2.71
C TYR A 97 -4.47 18.71 3.82
N ARG A 98 -4.84 18.01 4.78
CA ARG A 98 -5.52 18.61 5.89
C ARG A 98 -5.61 17.64 7.01
#